data_8802313c03ad5523c4e647efc2a47362
#
_entry.id   8802313c03ad5523c4e647efc2a47362
#
_cell.length_a   1.000
_cell.length_b   1.000
_cell.length_c   1.000
_cell.angle_alpha   90.00
_cell.angle_beta   90.00
_cell.angle_gamma   90.00
#
_symmetry.space_group_name_H-M   'P 1'
#
loop_
_entity.id
_entity.type
_entity.pdbx_description
1 polymer ?
#
loop_
_entity_poly.entity_id
_entity_poly.type
_entity_poly.pdbx_seq_one_letter_code
_entity_poly.pdbx_strand_id
1 'polypeptide(L)'
;MRVRVAWWIYAAVAGALALVVIGNWIWAVTLRAPVLYGEGAVAHAAILARDGLEYTPGAHYGDVAPIFTAANYPPLYFHLAGIGGDPLVTGRVISIAATLFTAGAIAFRGRSAGPVVAGAIALAWIGSIPVMAWGLAVKPDPLALALTVGATLALARARPLPIVAGLLLGLAVTAKPTALLPAAALLVYVARSDRVGAARGLAGGVAGVLVGLLNRSLDGGFVVHVVDWNALPWRAELLAPLVFIALLVLAVPIATVVATRSGGGAVGAYLVGAVGVLLLGGREGATVNYFLDLSAALALAAATIAPRLALGLRYPAASLAQVVIGVVLLNPFPTTPSLLSPTGKWVAEPSFVAYVRDLVSGTILIEDSGLLVANGREPIVDDLFLWSRNYASGKSFREGQQLLDAVRARRFDAIVSEVELERIDVGPGYERQRWHADLVAAVLERYHLPPGRTYGLCPAFVPCRQLFVYIPR
;
A
#
# COMPACT_ATOMS: atom_id res chain seq x y z
N MET A 1 -14.09 -25.38 29.82
CA MET A 1 -12.77 -25.88 29.33
C MET A 1 -12.63 -25.73 27.81
N ARG A 2 -13.49 -26.33 26.98
CA ARG A 2 -13.38 -26.34 25.49
C ARG A 2 -13.24 -24.93 24.85
N VAL A 3 -14.01 -23.94 25.30
CA VAL A 3 -13.96 -22.56 24.75
C VAL A 3 -12.60 -21.90 24.99
N ARG A 4 -12.05 -22.03 26.20
CA ARG A 4 -10.72 -21.48 26.52
C ARG A 4 -9.62 -22.14 25.67
N VAL A 5 -9.67 -23.46 25.52
CA VAL A 5 -8.71 -24.20 24.68
C VAL A 5 -8.76 -23.72 23.23
N ALA A 6 -9.96 -23.53 22.65
CA ALA A 6 -10.10 -23.02 21.29
C ALA A 6 -9.49 -21.62 21.11
N TRP A 7 -9.69 -20.72 22.08
CA TRP A 7 -9.07 -19.39 22.04
C TRP A 7 -7.55 -19.44 22.18
N TRP A 8 -7.00 -20.36 23.01
CA TRP A 8 -5.55 -20.55 23.10
C TRP A 8 -4.97 -21.10 21.81
N ILE A 9 -5.62 -22.08 21.16
CA ILE A 9 -5.20 -22.61 19.86
C ILE A 9 -5.22 -21.49 18.81
N TYR A 10 -6.32 -20.72 18.76
CA TYR A 10 -6.43 -19.61 17.81
C TYR A 10 -5.35 -18.55 18.06
N ALA A 11 -5.11 -18.17 19.31
CA ALA A 11 -4.06 -17.22 19.69
C ALA A 11 -2.67 -17.74 19.32
N ALA A 12 -2.38 -19.02 19.51
CA ALA A 12 -1.12 -19.62 19.16
C ALA A 12 -0.89 -19.61 17.64
N VAL A 13 -1.89 -20.00 16.84
CA VAL A 13 -1.80 -19.99 15.37
C VAL A 13 -1.67 -18.56 14.84
N ALA A 14 -2.51 -17.64 15.31
CA ALA A 14 -2.44 -16.23 14.92
C ALA A 14 -1.10 -15.59 15.33
N GLY A 15 -0.60 -15.94 16.52
CA GLY A 15 0.71 -15.50 17.01
C GLY A 15 1.87 -16.03 16.19
N ALA A 16 1.87 -17.32 15.86
CA ALA A 16 2.89 -17.91 15.01
C ALA A 16 2.92 -17.26 13.62
N LEU A 17 1.74 -17.06 13.00
CA LEU A 17 1.63 -16.40 11.71
C LEU A 17 2.11 -14.94 11.79
N ALA A 18 1.68 -14.18 12.81
CA ALA A 18 2.12 -12.80 13.00
C ALA A 18 3.64 -12.70 13.23
N LEU A 19 4.25 -13.63 13.98
CA LEU A 19 5.70 -13.68 14.16
C LEU A 19 6.45 -13.92 12.85
N VAL A 20 5.94 -14.82 12.02
CA VAL A 20 6.50 -15.06 10.68
C VAL A 20 6.39 -13.78 9.84
N VAL A 21 5.24 -13.11 9.85
CA VAL A 21 5.01 -11.87 9.11
C VAL A 21 5.95 -10.77 9.58
N ILE A 22 6.02 -10.52 10.89
CA ILE A 22 6.89 -9.47 11.48
C ILE A 22 8.36 -9.80 11.22
N GLY A 23 8.77 -11.06 11.37
CA GLY A 23 10.14 -11.49 11.07
C GLY A 23 10.55 -11.18 9.63
N ASN A 24 9.64 -11.44 8.67
CA ASN A 24 9.87 -11.08 7.28
C ASN A 24 9.90 -9.56 7.06
N TRP A 25 9.04 -8.79 7.73
CA TRP A 25 9.08 -7.33 7.65
C TRP A 25 10.41 -6.78 8.16
N ILE A 26 10.89 -7.26 9.32
CA ILE A 26 12.17 -6.83 9.89
C ILE A 26 13.31 -7.13 8.91
N TRP A 27 13.33 -8.34 8.34
CA TRP A 27 14.30 -8.70 7.33
C TRP A 27 14.21 -7.82 6.08
N ALA A 28 12.99 -7.53 5.61
CA ALA A 28 12.76 -6.72 4.40
C ALA A 28 13.08 -5.23 4.59
N VAL A 29 13.19 -4.72 5.84
CA VAL A 29 13.51 -3.30 6.10
C VAL A 29 14.76 -2.85 5.34
N THR A 30 15.83 -3.64 5.39
CA THR A 30 17.12 -3.32 4.78
C THR A 30 17.31 -3.86 3.36
N LEU A 31 16.26 -4.47 2.81
CA LEU A 31 16.31 -5.01 1.46
C LEU A 31 16.49 -3.89 0.42
N ARG A 32 17.55 -3.94 -0.35
CA ARG A 32 17.83 -2.99 -1.44
C ARG A 32 17.10 -3.35 -2.73
N ALA A 33 15.82 -3.62 -2.60
CA ALA A 33 14.91 -3.89 -3.72
C ALA A 33 13.48 -3.50 -3.30
N PRO A 34 12.61 -3.15 -4.24
CA PRO A 34 11.21 -2.88 -3.93
C PRO A 34 10.49 -4.18 -3.54
N VAL A 35 9.65 -4.09 -2.50
CA VAL A 35 8.76 -5.20 -2.10
C VAL A 35 7.51 -5.19 -2.96
N LEU A 36 6.97 -4.01 -3.23
CA LEU A 36 5.79 -3.81 -4.08
C LEU A 36 6.09 -2.79 -5.18
N TYR A 37 5.43 -2.98 -6.32
CA TYR A 37 5.45 -1.99 -7.40
C TYR A 37 5.05 -0.60 -6.92
N GLY A 38 5.77 0.40 -7.42
CA GLY A 38 5.55 1.82 -7.09
C GLY A 38 6.10 2.26 -5.72
N GLU A 39 6.82 1.39 -4.97
CA GLU A 39 7.64 1.87 -3.84
C GLU A 39 8.72 2.84 -4.33
N GLY A 40 9.25 2.59 -5.53
CA GLY A 40 10.27 3.43 -6.15
C GLY A 40 9.80 4.86 -6.40
N ALA A 41 8.60 5.04 -6.94
CA ALA A 41 8.03 6.36 -7.16
C ALA A 41 7.83 7.13 -5.84
N VAL A 42 7.34 6.45 -4.80
CA VAL A 42 7.18 7.05 -3.46
C VAL A 42 8.52 7.40 -2.84
N ALA A 43 9.52 6.53 -2.96
CA ALA A 43 10.86 6.78 -2.44
C ALA A 43 11.58 7.90 -3.23
N HIS A 44 11.40 7.96 -4.55
CA HIS A 44 11.90 9.05 -5.40
C HIS A 44 11.30 10.39 -4.96
N ALA A 45 9.96 10.47 -4.86
CA ALA A 45 9.28 11.66 -4.36
C ALA A 45 9.74 12.04 -2.94
N ALA A 46 10.04 11.06 -2.07
CA ALA A 46 10.55 11.32 -0.73
C ALA A 46 11.99 11.89 -0.72
N ILE A 47 12.84 11.53 -1.70
CA ILE A 47 14.15 12.17 -1.87
C ILE A 47 13.96 13.63 -2.27
N LEU A 48 13.15 13.90 -3.29
CA LEU A 48 12.87 15.27 -3.75
C LEU A 48 12.20 16.13 -2.66
N ALA A 49 11.38 15.52 -1.81
CA ALA A 49 10.69 16.20 -0.72
C ALA A 49 11.65 16.77 0.36
N ARG A 50 12.88 16.28 0.47
CA ARG A 50 13.90 16.85 1.38
C ARG A 50 14.14 18.33 1.07
N ASP A 51 14.18 18.66 -0.23
CA ASP A 51 14.41 20.00 -0.73
C ASP A 51 13.10 20.70 -1.13
N GLY A 52 11.95 20.03 -0.94
CA GLY A 52 10.63 20.54 -1.26
C GLY A 52 10.33 20.58 -2.74
N LEU A 53 10.90 19.69 -3.49
CA LEU A 53 10.84 19.64 -4.95
C LEU A 53 9.95 18.54 -5.50
N GLU A 54 9.24 17.79 -4.66
CA GLU A 54 8.46 16.60 -5.03
C GLU A 54 7.37 16.85 -6.08
N TYR A 55 6.86 18.09 -6.17
CA TYR A 55 5.87 18.48 -7.17
C TYR A 55 6.42 19.42 -8.24
N THR A 56 7.73 19.69 -8.21
CA THR A 56 8.36 20.62 -9.15
C THR A 56 8.66 19.93 -10.47
N PRO A 57 8.09 20.37 -11.59
CA PRO A 57 8.37 19.77 -12.88
C PRO A 57 9.86 19.79 -13.21
N GLY A 58 10.41 18.63 -13.61
CA GLY A 58 11.83 18.48 -13.97
C GLY A 58 12.81 18.54 -12.81
N ALA A 59 12.33 18.56 -11.56
CA ALA A 59 13.21 18.42 -10.40
C ALA A 59 13.91 17.06 -10.41
N HIS A 60 15.19 17.06 -10.07
CA HIS A 60 16.03 15.87 -10.06
C HIS A 60 17.18 16.02 -9.06
N TYR A 61 17.78 14.90 -8.67
CA TYR A 61 18.95 14.83 -7.80
C TYR A 61 20.15 14.11 -8.45
N GLY A 62 19.94 13.44 -9.59
CA GLY A 62 20.97 12.77 -10.38
C GLY A 62 21.49 13.63 -11.53
N ASP A 63 22.39 13.06 -12.32
CA ASP A 63 23.02 13.75 -13.45
C ASP A 63 22.10 13.91 -14.66
N VAL A 64 21.05 13.08 -14.76
CA VAL A 64 20.11 13.06 -15.87
C VAL A 64 18.71 13.36 -15.36
N ALA A 65 18.12 14.43 -15.87
CA ALA A 65 16.74 14.80 -15.51
C ALA A 65 15.76 13.71 -15.98
N PRO A 66 14.81 13.31 -15.08
CA PRO A 66 13.78 12.35 -15.44
C PRO A 66 12.84 12.90 -16.52
N ILE A 67 12.34 11.99 -17.36
CA ILE A 67 11.29 12.31 -18.35
C ILE A 67 9.93 12.43 -17.65
N PHE A 68 9.67 11.57 -16.64
CA PHE A 68 8.41 11.55 -15.93
C PHE A 68 8.63 11.21 -14.45
N THR A 69 8.04 12.04 -13.59
CA THR A 69 8.03 11.86 -12.14
C THR A 69 6.61 11.96 -11.60
N ALA A 70 6.25 11.11 -10.65
CA ALA A 70 4.88 10.99 -10.12
C ALA A 70 4.84 11.05 -8.59
N ALA A 71 4.71 12.25 -8.02
CA ALA A 71 4.41 12.42 -6.60
C ALA A 71 2.88 12.35 -6.37
N ASN A 72 2.30 11.16 -6.53
CA ASN A 72 0.86 10.94 -6.60
C ASN A 72 0.11 10.92 -5.26
N TYR A 73 0.75 11.32 -4.17
CA TYR A 73 0.17 11.48 -2.83
C TYR A 73 0.43 12.88 -2.29
N PRO A 74 -0.36 13.36 -1.29
CA PRO A 74 -0.02 14.56 -0.55
C PRO A 74 1.28 14.42 0.26
N PRO A 75 1.91 15.53 0.70
CA PRO A 75 3.32 15.59 1.07
C PRO A 75 3.67 14.87 2.38
N LEU A 76 2.73 14.66 3.31
CA LEU A 76 3.05 14.18 4.67
C LEU A 76 3.92 12.92 4.67
N TYR A 77 3.55 11.91 3.87
CA TYR A 77 4.29 10.65 3.86
C TYR A 77 5.67 10.81 3.22
N PHE A 78 5.78 11.58 2.13
CA PHE A 78 7.05 11.82 1.45
C PHE A 78 8.07 12.46 2.37
N HIS A 79 7.66 13.53 3.09
CA HIS A 79 8.54 14.21 4.04
C HIS A 79 8.96 13.29 5.18
N LEU A 80 8.05 12.51 5.76
CA LEU A 80 8.38 11.57 6.82
C LEU A 80 9.35 10.48 6.32
N ALA A 81 9.12 9.90 5.15
CA ALA A 81 10.01 8.92 4.56
C ALA A 81 11.36 9.53 4.15
N GLY A 82 11.38 10.82 3.78
CA GLY A 82 12.57 11.58 3.40
C GLY A 82 13.49 11.97 4.56
N ILE A 83 13.03 11.93 5.83
CA ILE A 83 13.85 12.32 6.99
C ILE A 83 15.11 11.45 7.11
N GLY A 84 15.00 10.15 6.81
CA GLY A 84 16.14 9.22 6.84
C GLY A 84 17.02 9.30 5.60
N GLY A 85 18.25 8.80 5.69
CA GLY A 85 19.18 8.76 4.56
C GLY A 85 18.72 7.86 3.41
N ASP A 86 17.94 6.79 3.73
CA ASP A 86 17.35 5.85 2.76
C ASP A 86 15.83 5.86 2.93
N PRO A 87 15.07 6.41 1.96
CA PRO A 87 13.61 6.52 2.05
C PRO A 87 12.89 5.17 1.96
N LEU A 88 13.50 4.12 1.37
CA LEU A 88 12.94 2.78 1.41
C LEU A 88 12.99 2.21 2.83
N VAL A 89 14.12 2.34 3.51
CA VAL A 89 14.27 1.91 4.91
C VAL A 89 13.34 2.71 5.81
N THR A 90 13.39 4.04 5.74
CA THR A 90 12.58 4.92 6.59
C THR A 90 11.08 4.73 6.35
N GLY A 91 10.67 4.64 5.08
CA GLY A 91 9.28 4.40 4.73
C GLY A 91 8.75 3.06 5.23
N ARG A 92 9.56 1.98 5.15
CA ARG A 92 9.19 0.67 5.71
C ARG A 92 9.06 0.71 7.23
N VAL A 93 10.00 1.36 7.92
CA VAL A 93 9.92 1.53 9.38
C VAL A 93 8.65 2.27 9.79
N ILE A 94 8.30 3.36 9.09
CA ILE A 94 7.06 4.11 9.33
C ILE A 94 5.84 3.21 9.11
N SER A 95 5.80 2.46 8.01
CA SER A 95 4.68 1.58 7.68
C SER A 95 4.51 0.45 8.70
N ILE A 96 5.60 -0.19 9.11
CA ILE A 96 5.60 -1.23 10.16
C ILE A 96 5.12 -0.65 11.49
N ALA A 97 5.66 0.49 11.91
CA ALA A 97 5.27 1.15 13.16
C ALA A 97 3.77 1.51 13.16
N ALA A 98 3.26 2.06 12.06
CA ALA A 98 1.85 2.39 11.88
C ALA A 98 0.95 1.13 11.92
N THR A 99 1.39 0.04 11.30
CA THR A 99 0.68 -1.25 11.33
C THR A 99 0.66 -1.85 12.73
N LEU A 100 1.80 -1.84 13.43
CA LEU A 100 1.87 -2.32 14.82
C LEU A 100 1.04 -1.45 15.77
N PHE A 101 1.02 -0.12 15.57
CA PHE A 101 0.11 0.77 16.30
C PHE A 101 -1.35 0.38 16.08
N THR A 102 -1.76 0.11 14.84
CA THR A 102 -3.13 -0.33 14.52
C THR A 102 -3.48 -1.65 15.20
N ALA A 103 -2.58 -2.63 15.18
CA ALA A 103 -2.76 -3.89 15.90
C ALA A 103 -2.87 -3.68 17.42
N GLY A 104 -2.03 -2.81 17.99
CA GLY A 104 -2.10 -2.41 19.40
C GLY A 104 -3.44 -1.74 19.75
N ALA A 105 -3.97 -0.90 18.86
CA ALA A 105 -5.26 -0.26 18.98
C ALA A 105 -6.43 -1.28 19.00
N ILE A 106 -6.36 -2.29 18.12
CA ILE A 106 -7.32 -3.41 18.09
C ILE A 106 -7.25 -4.20 19.41
N ALA A 107 -6.06 -4.58 19.87
CA ALA A 107 -5.87 -5.28 21.14
C ALA A 107 -6.38 -4.46 22.33
N PHE A 108 -6.04 -3.17 22.37
CA PHE A 108 -6.51 -2.25 23.41
C PHE A 108 -8.04 -2.15 23.44
N ARG A 109 -8.69 -2.12 22.27
CA ARG A 109 -10.16 -2.09 22.20
C ARG A 109 -10.78 -3.36 22.76
N GLY A 110 -10.16 -4.52 22.51
CA GLY A 110 -10.63 -5.83 22.99
C GLY A 110 -10.21 -6.21 24.41
N ARG A 111 -9.46 -5.37 25.13
CA ARG A 111 -8.81 -5.72 26.41
C ARG A 111 -9.75 -6.23 27.51
N SER A 112 -11.02 -5.82 27.49
CA SER A 112 -12.03 -6.28 28.46
C SER A 112 -12.37 -7.78 28.35
N ALA A 113 -12.01 -8.44 27.22
CA ALA A 113 -12.15 -9.88 27.05
C ALA A 113 -10.95 -10.70 27.56
N GLY A 114 -9.94 -10.02 28.08
CA GLY A 114 -8.66 -10.60 28.51
C GLY A 114 -7.60 -10.65 27.40
N PRO A 115 -6.32 -10.84 27.78
CA PRO A 115 -5.20 -10.67 26.86
C PRO A 115 -5.18 -11.70 25.74
N VAL A 116 -5.64 -12.94 25.98
CA VAL A 116 -5.64 -14.01 24.97
C VAL A 116 -6.59 -13.68 23.83
N VAL A 117 -7.83 -13.26 24.14
CA VAL A 117 -8.84 -12.95 23.12
C VAL A 117 -8.47 -11.67 22.37
N ALA A 118 -8.09 -10.62 23.09
CA ALA A 118 -7.70 -9.35 22.52
C ALA A 118 -6.45 -9.51 21.61
N GLY A 119 -5.44 -10.22 22.11
CA GLY A 119 -4.22 -10.53 21.36
C GLY A 119 -4.50 -11.38 20.11
N ALA A 120 -5.33 -12.42 20.23
CA ALA A 120 -5.67 -13.28 19.10
C ALA A 120 -6.31 -12.49 17.95
N ILE A 121 -7.26 -11.57 18.24
CA ILE A 121 -7.89 -10.74 17.20
C ILE A 121 -6.86 -9.81 16.51
N ALA A 122 -6.00 -9.17 17.30
CA ALA A 122 -4.98 -8.26 16.78
C ALA A 122 -3.89 -8.99 15.95
N LEU A 123 -3.41 -10.13 16.44
CA LEU A 123 -2.39 -10.94 15.75
C LEU A 123 -2.95 -11.58 14.47
N ALA A 124 -4.21 -12.02 14.50
CA ALA A 124 -4.87 -12.50 13.30
C ALA A 124 -5.06 -11.40 12.24
N TRP A 125 -5.26 -10.14 12.67
CA TRP A 125 -5.30 -9.02 11.75
C TRP A 125 -3.93 -8.78 11.10
N ILE A 126 -2.81 -8.84 11.85
CA ILE A 126 -1.45 -8.78 11.28
C ILE A 126 -1.25 -9.91 10.26
N GLY A 127 -1.68 -11.12 10.58
CA GLY A 127 -1.60 -12.29 9.70
C GLY A 127 -2.62 -12.30 8.55
N SER A 128 -3.44 -11.26 8.38
CA SER A 128 -4.37 -11.17 7.25
C SER A 128 -3.65 -10.77 5.96
N ILE A 129 -4.08 -11.33 4.82
CA ILE A 129 -3.41 -11.15 3.52
C ILE A 129 -3.17 -9.68 3.16
N PRO A 130 -4.14 -8.76 3.28
CA PRO A 130 -3.89 -7.36 2.94
C PRO A 130 -2.83 -6.71 3.85
N VAL A 131 -2.78 -7.09 5.13
CA VAL A 131 -1.81 -6.53 6.08
C VAL A 131 -0.42 -7.15 5.87
N MET A 132 -0.33 -8.45 5.60
CA MET A 132 0.94 -9.12 5.29
C MET A 132 1.67 -8.44 4.14
N ALA A 133 0.95 -8.12 3.06
CA ALA A 133 1.52 -7.53 1.86
C ALA A 133 1.82 -6.02 2.02
N TRP A 134 0.90 -5.26 2.66
CA TRP A 134 0.96 -3.80 2.67
C TRP A 134 1.49 -3.19 3.97
N GLY A 135 1.56 -3.97 5.05
CA GLY A 135 1.95 -3.46 6.37
C GLY A 135 3.38 -2.96 6.48
N LEU A 136 4.26 -3.36 5.54
CA LEU A 136 5.66 -2.88 5.47
C LEU A 136 5.93 -1.98 4.26
N ALA A 137 5.02 -1.90 3.28
CA ALA A 137 5.28 -1.24 2.01
C ALA A 137 5.62 0.26 2.18
N VAL A 138 6.53 0.78 1.36
CA VAL A 138 6.80 2.22 1.27
C VAL A 138 5.64 2.90 0.56
N LYS A 139 4.52 2.98 1.30
CA LYS A 139 3.25 3.54 0.84
C LYS A 139 2.57 4.28 2.00
N PRO A 140 1.80 5.33 1.72
CA PRO A 140 1.13 6.11 2.77
C PRO A 140 -0.01 5.36 3.46
N ASP A 141 -0.44 4.22 2.91
CA ASP A 141 -1.59 3.44 3.37
C ASP A 141 -1.55 3.08 4.86
N PRO A 142 -0.47 2.47 5.40
CA PRO A 142 -0.41 2.12 6.82
C PRO A 142 -0.45 3.33 7.74
N LEU A 143 0.18 4.44 7.34
CA LEU A 143 0.18 5.67 8.13
C LEU A 143 -1.22 6.28 8.18
N ALA A 144 -1.88 6.44 7.04
CA ALA A 144 -3.25 6.96 6.98
C ALA A 144 -4.22 6.09 7.78
N LEU A 145 -4.08 4.76 7.68
CA LEU A 145 -4.85 3.80 8.47
C LEU A 145 -4.66 3.99 9.97
N ALA A 146 -3.41 4.07 10.44
CA ALA A 146 -3.10 4.25 11.86
C ALA A 146 -3.69 5.55 12.43
N LEU A 147 -3.57 6.65 11.68
CA LEU A 147 -4.15 7.94 12.02
C LEU A 147 -5.68 7.87 12.09
N THR A 148 -6.33 7.23 11.12
CA THR A 148 -7.79 7.03 11.08
C THR A 148 -8.28 6.16 12.23
N VAL A 149 -7.57 5.07 12.54
CA VAL A 149 -7.87 4.20 13.70
C VAL A 149 -7.68 4.96 15.01
N GLY A 150 -6.61 5.74 15.14
CA GLY A 150 -6.39 6.61 16.30
C GLY A 150 -7.53 7.61 16.50
N ALA A 151 -8.00 8.25 15.43
CA ALA A 151 -9.16 9.15 15.44
C ALA A 151 -10.45 8.43 15.86
N THR A 152 -10.67 7.24 15.32
CA THR A 152 -11.83 6.40 15.69
C THR A 152 -11.84 6.06 17.17
N LEU A 153 -10.66 5.69 17.72
CA LEU A 153 -10.54 5.40 19.17
C LEU A 153 -10.70 6.68 20.01
N ALA A 154 -10.23 7.83 19.56
CA ALA A 154 -10.42 9.11 20.25
C ALA A 154 -11.92 9.47 20.37
N LEU A 155 -12.72 9.16 19.35
CA LEU A 155 -14.18 9.35 19.37
C LEU A 155 -14.94 8.25 20.14
N ALA A 156 -14.39 7.03 20.18
CA ALA A 156 -15.02 5.90 20.86
C ALA A 156 -14.82 5.90 22.41
N ARG A 157 -14.21 6.93 22.99
CA ARG A 157 -14.03 7.09 24.46
C ARG A 157 -15.34 7.48 25.13
N ALA A 158 -15.45 7.20 26.43
CA ALA A 158 -16.55 7.68 27.27
C ALA A 158 -16.66 9.23 27.24
N ARG A 159 -15.52 9.91 27.14
CA ARG A 159 -15.42 11.36 26.85
C ARG A 159 -14.70 11.53 25.51
N PRO A 160 -15.45 11.71 24.42
CA PRO A 160 -14.87 11.88 23.09
C PRO A 160 -13.92 13.08 23.01
N LEU A 161 -12.89 12.96 22.16
CA LEU A 161 -11.87 13.98 21.92
C LEU A 161 -11.95 14.46 20.45
N PRO A 162 -12.99 15.25 20.06
CA PRO A 162 -13.25 15.56 18.67
C PRO A 162 -12.13 16.38 18.01
N ILE A 163 -11.45 17.31 18.72
CA ILE A 163 -10.32 18.07 18.18
C ILE A 163 -9.17 17.13 17.81
N VAL A 164 -8.82 16.20 18.73
CA VAL A 164 -7.74 15.23 18.49
C VAL A 164 -8.09 14.31 17.33
N ALA A 165 -9.34 13.82 17.30
CA ALA A 165 -9.82 12.99 16.21
C ALA A 165 -9.72 13.75 14.85
N GLY A 166 -10.19 15.00 14.83
CA GLY A 166 -10.09 15.85 13.65
C GLY A 166 -8.65 16.04 13.20
N LEU A 167 -7.74 16.39 14.10
CA LEU A 167 -6.31 16.54 13.80
C LEU A 167 -5.73 15.28 13.14
N LEU A 168 -6.00 14.11 13.73
CA LEU A 168 -5.54 12.84 13.17
C LEU A 168 -6.15 12.55 11.80
N LEU A 169 -7.44 12.87 11.59
CA LEU A 169 -8.10 12.70 10.29
C LEU A 169 -7.54 13.66 9.23
N GLY A 170 -7.25 14.91 9.58
CA GLY A 170 -6.59 15.86 8.68
C GLY A 170 -5.21 15.37 8.26
N LEU A 171 -4.41 14.88 9.20
CA LEU A 171 -3.12 14.25 8.90
C LEU A 171 -3.29 12.97 8.04
N ALA A 172 -4.31 12.16 8.29
CA ALA A 172 -4.59 10.98 7.47
C ALA A 172 -4.88 11.34 6.01
N VAL A 173 -5.69 12.38 5.77
CA VAL A 173 -6.01 12.88 4.42
C VAL A 173 -4.77 13.41 3.72
N THR A 174 -3.86 14.09 4.42
CA THR A 174 -2.59 14.57 3.86
C THR A 174 -1.51 13.48 3.72
N ALA A 175 -1.71 12.31 4.30
CA ALA A 175 -0.97 11.13 3.95
C ALA A 175 -1.58 10.44 2.72
N LYS A 176 -2.91 10.22 2.71
CA LYS A 176 -3.62 9.52 1.63
C LYS A 176 -5.03 10.08 1.43
N PRO A 177 -5.39 10.60 0.23
CA PRO A 177 -6.68 11.26 0.01
C PRO A 177 -7.91 10.37 0.26
N THR A 178 -7.79 9.05 0.09
CA THR A 178 -8.91 8.12 0.35
C THR A 178 -9.39 8.14 1.80
N ALA A 179 -8.55 8.58 2.75
CA ALA A 179 -8.90 8.79 4.15
C ALA A 179 -10.01 9.86 4.35
N LEU A 180 -10.32 10.65 3.32
CA LEU A 180 -11.44 11.60 3.35
C LEU A 180 -12.78 10.88 3.57
N LEU A 181 -12.96 9.66 3.05
CA LEU A 181 -14.22 8.92 3.22
C LEU A 181 -14.47 8.49 4.68
N PRO A 182 -13.54 7.82 5.38
CA PRO A 182 -13.71 7.57 6.81
C PRO A 182 -13.74 8.86 7.63
N ALA A 183 -13.01 9.91 7.25
CA ALA A 183 -13.06 11.20 7.94
C ALA A 183 -14.46 11.82 7.86
N ALA A 184 -15.06 11.86 6.67
CA ALA A 184 -16.42 12.34 6.47
C ALA A 184 -17.45 11.52 7.26
N ALA A 185 -17.36 10.19 7.23
CA ALA A 185 -18.26 9.31 7.96
C ALA A 185 -18.19 9.53 9.49
N LEU A 186 -16.99 9.68 10.03
CA LEU A 186 -16.75 9.97 11.45
C LEU A 186 -17.25 11.38 11.83
N LEU A 187 -17.03 12.38 11.01
CA LEU A 187 -17.53 13.74 11.24
C LEU A 187 -19.07 13.79 11.24
N VAL A 188 -19.71 13.12 10.27
CA VAL A 188 -21.18 12.98 10.22
C VAL A 188 -21.70 12.27 11.45
N TYR A 189 -21.03 11.23 11.94
CA TYR A 189 -21.40 10.54 13.18
C TYR A 189 -21.39 11.50 14.37
N VAL A 190 -20.32 12.30 14.54
CA VAL A 190 -20.25 13.27 15.65
C VAL A 190 -21.32 14.34 15.49
N ALA A 191 -21.54 14.86 14.27
CA ALA A 191 -22.52 15.94 14.01
C ALA A 191 -23.96 15.57 14.33
N ARG A 192 -24.31 14.25 14.25
CA ARG A 192 -25.66 13.76 14.57
C ARG A 192 -26.00 13.87 16.07
N SER A 193 -24.98 13.80 16.95
CA SER A 193 -25.18 13.81 18.40
C SER A 193 -24.63 15.07 19.08
N ASP A 194 -23.60 15.70 18.52
CA ASP A 194 -22.91 16.85 19.09
C ASP A 194 -22.38 17.77 17.97
N ARG A 195 -23.17 18.81 17.64
CA ARG A 195 -22.78 19.79 16.62
C ARG A 195 -21.56 20.61 17.02
N VAL A 196 -21.40 20.93 18.31
CA VAL A 196 -20.24 21.66 18.83
C VAL A 196 -18.99 20.79 18.74
N GLY A 197 -19.12 19.51 19.12
CA GLY A 197 -18.07 18.52 18.91
C GLY A 197 -17.69 18.36 17.45
N ALA A 198 -18.65 18.35 16.53
CA ALA A 198 -18.38 18.31 15.08
C ALA A 198 -17.60 19.53 14.60
N ALA A 199 -18.01 20.75 15.05
CA ALA A 199 -17.28 21.97 14.71
C ALA A 199 -15.82 21.95 15.25
N ARG A 200 -15.63 21.45 16.48
CA ARG A 200 -14.30 21.23 17.06
C ARG A 200 -13.49 20.18 16.28
N GLY A 201 -14.14 19.08 15.86
CA GLY A 201 -13.54 18.06 15.02
C GLY A 201 -13.11 18.63 13.66
N LEU A 202 -13.95 19.44 13.04
CA LEU A 202 -13.63 20.11 11.78
C LEU A 202 -12.44 21.07 11.94
N ALA A 203 -12.42 21.89 13.00
CA ALA A 203 -11.29 22.77 13.30
C ALA A 203 -9.99 21.98 13.51
N GLY A 204 -10.04 20.87 14.24
CA GLY A 204 -8.92 19.94 14.35
C GLY A 204 -8.50 19.37 12.99
N GLY A 205 -9.47 19.00 12.14
CA GLY A 205 -9.21 18.49 10.79
C GLY A 205 -8.50 19.52 9.91
N VAL A 206 -8.97 20.76 9.90
CA VAL A 206 -8.29 21.85 9.19
C VAL A 206 -6.87 22.04 9.71
N ALA A 207 -6.67 22.08 11.04
CA ALA A 207 -5.32 22.15 11.62
C ALA A 207 -4.44 20.97 11.20
N GLY A 208 -4.99 19.76 11.18
CA GLY A 208 -4.29 18.55 10.71
C GLY A 208 -3.89 18.63 9.24
N VAL A 209 -4.78 19.13 8.38
CA VAL A 209 -4.47 19.37 6.97
C VAL A 209 -3.36 20.41 6.81
N LEU A 210 -3.46 21.55 7.50
CA LEU A 210 -2.45 22.61 7.44
C LEU A 210 -1.07 22.11 7.90
N VAL A 211 -1.02 21.34 9.00
CA VAL A 211 0.22 20.72 9.47
C VAL A 211 0.73 19.69 8.46
N GLY A 212 -0.14 18.82 7.94
CA GLY A 212 0.25 17.76 7.03
C GLY A 212 0.69 18.25 5.64
N LEU A 213 0.22 19.42 5.21
CA LEU A 213 0.68 20.08 3.99
C LEU A 213 2.05 20.75 4.18
N LEU A 214 2.54 20.91 5.43
CA LEU A 214 3.89 21.38 5.73
C LEU A 214 4.22 22.74 5.08
N ASN A 215 3.26 23.65 5.06
CA ASN A 215 3.36 24.96 4.40
C ASN A 215 3.65 24.89 2.88
N ARG A 216 3.37 23.77 2.23
CA ARG A 216 3.50 23.67 0.79
C ARG A 216 2.41 24.47 0.10
N SER A 217 2.77 25.24 -0.92
CA SER A 217 1.82 25.86 -1.82
C SER A 217 1.09 24.76 -2.59
N LEU A 218 -0.25 24.83 -2.63
CA LEU A 218 -1.06 24.01 -3.52
C LEU A 218 -0.93 24.61 -4.93
N ASP A 219 0.27 24.56 -5.49
CA ASP A 219 0.55 25.06 -6.82
C ASP A 219 0.04 24.11 -7.92
N GLY A 220 0.23 24.52 -9.17
CA GLY A 220 -0.18 23.72 -10.32
C GLY A 220 0.48 22.35 -10.35
N GLY A 221 1.71 22.22 -9.87
CA GLY A 221 2.43 20.95 -9.78
C GLY A 221 1.73 19.99 -8.82
N PHE A 222 1.37 20.43 -7.61
CA PHE A 222 0.60 19.62 -6.67
C PHE A 222 -0.71 19.11 -7.27
N VAL A 223 -1.48 19.99 -7.92
CA VAL A 223 -2.77 19.60 -8.53
C VAL A 223 -2.55 18.58 -9.63
N VAL A 224 -1.59 18.79 -10.51
CA VAL A 224 -1.27 17.84 -11.60
C VAL A 224 -0.90 16.47 -11.03
N HIS A 225 0.02 16.41 -10.06
CA HIS A 225 0.50 15.12 -9.52
C HIS A 225 -0.56 14.40 -8.68
N VAL A 226 -1.24 15.11 -7.78
CA VAL A 226 -2.14 14.48 -6.79
C VAL A 226 -3.56 14.31 -7.33
N VAL A 227 -4.02 15.20 -8.22
CA VAL A 227 -5.39 15.16 -8.72
C VAL A 227 -5.44 14.64 -10.16
N ASP A 228 -4.79 15.33 -11.11
CA ASP A 228 -5.00 15.05 -12.53
C ASP A 228 -4.44 13.69 -12.95
N TRP A 229 -3.24 13.33 -12.50
CA TRP A 229 -2.64 12.03 -12.81
C TRP A 229 -3.30 10.87 -12.06
N ASN A 230 -3.95 11.15 -10.93
CA ASN A 230 -4.76 10.19 -10.21
C ASN A 230 -6.22 10.12 -10.68
N ALA A 231 -6.68 10.98 -11.56
CA ALA A 231 -8.02 10.95 -12.14
C ALA A 231 -8.15 9.81 -13.17
N LEU A 232 -7.93 8.58 -12.71
CA LEU A 232 -8.02 7.37 -13.54
C LEU A 232 -9.46 6.86 -13.63
N PRO A 233 -9.86 6.22 -14.75
CA PRO A 233 -11.19 5.68 -14.93
C PRO A 233 -11.60 4.70 -13.84
N TRP A 234 -12.85 4.77 -13.43
CA TRP A 234 -13.49 3.78 -12.56
C TRP A 234 -14.29 2.80 -13.38
N ARG A 235 -14.14 1.49 -13.10
CA ARG A 235 -14.79 0.41 -13.84
C ARG A 235 -15.32 -0.65 -12.89
N ALA A 236 -16.57 -1.07 -13.10
CA ALA A 236 -17.19 -2.09 -12.26
C ALA A 236 -16.50 -3.46 -12.38
N GLU A 237 -15.98 -3.77 -13.56
CA GLU A 237 -15.22 -5.00 -13.82
C GLU A 237 -13.89 -5.10 -13.03
N LEU A 238 -13.34 -3.99 -12.58
CA LEU A 238 -12.18 -3.97 -11.67
C LEU A 238 -12.62 -4.09 -10.22
N LEU A 239 -13.77 -3.53 -9.86
CA LEU A 239 -14.30 -3.61 -8.50
C LEU A 239 -14.77 -5.03 -8.14
N ALA A 240 -15.44 -5.71 -9.06
CA ALA A 240 -16.07 -7.01 -8.77
C ALA A 240 -15.08 -8.07 -8.22
N PRO A 241 -13.91 -8.33 -8.85
CA PRO A 241 -12.93 -9.27 -8.31
C PRO A 241 -12.34 -8.80 -6.98
N LEU A 242 -12.13 -7.49 -6.78
CA LEU A 242 -11.66 -6.97 -5.49
C LEU A 242 -12.69 -7.19 -4.38
N VAL A 243 -13.96 -6.92 -4.63
CA VAL A 243 -15.05 -7.21 -3.67
C VAL A 243 -15.13 -8.71 -3.38
N PHE A 244 -15.04 -9.55 -4.41
CA PHE A 244 -15.04 -11.01 -4.22
C PHE A 244 -13.88 -11.47 -3.32
N ILE A 245 -12.66 -10.99 -3.58
CA ILE A 245 -11.50 -11.32 -2.75
C ILE A 245 -11.69 -10.77 -1.33
N ALA A 246 -12.20 -9.53 -1.17
CA ALA A 246 -12.46 -8.97 0.15
C ALA A 246 -13.48 -9.81 0.95
N LEU A 247 -14.56 -10.25 0.28
CA LEU A 247 -15.56 -11.13 0.89
C LEU A 247 -14.96 -12.48 1.30
N LEU A 248 -14.04 -13.02 0.50
CA LEU A 248 -13.37 -14.29 0.80
C LEU A 248 -12.41 -14.15 2.00
N VAL A 249 -11.50 -13.15 1.96
CA VAL A 249 -10.46 -13.01 2.99
C VAL A 249 -10.96 -12.39 4.30
N LEU A 250 -12.11 -11.72 4.29
CA LEU A 250 -12.72 -11.07 5.44
C LEU A 250 -14.08 -11.70 5.82
N ALA A 251 -14.40 -12.88 5.31
CA ALA A 251 -15.69 -13.54 5.49
C ALA A 251 -16.12 -13.65 6.96
N VAL A 252 -15.24 -14.13 7.84
CA VAL A 252 -15.55 -14.34 9.27
C VAL A 252 -15.79 -13.03 10.01
N PRO A 253 -14.91 -12.01 9.92
CA PRO A 253 -15.20 -10.73 10.57
C PRO A 253 -16.43 -10.04 9.97
N ILE A 254 -16.71 -10.13 8.66
CA ILE A 254 -17.94 -9.61 8.05
C ILE A 254 -19.17 -10.32 8.64
N ALA A 255 -19.20 -11.65 8.62
CA ALA A 255 -20.30 -12.43 9.17
C ALA A 255 -20.52 -12.14 10.68
N THR A 256 -19.43 -11.93 11.42
CA THR A 256 -19.48 -11.58 12.84
C THR A 256 -20.15 -10.22 13.05
N VAL A 257 -19.74 -9.20 12.31
CA VAL A 257 -20.33 -7.85 12.40
C VAL A 257 -21.81 -7.86 12.05
N VAL A 258 -22.18 -8.55 10.96
CA VAL A 258 -23.58 -8.68 10.51
C VAL A 258 -24.43 -9.42 11.53
N ALA A 259 -23.97 -10.60 12.00
CA ALA A 259 -24.72 -11.43 12.93
C ALA A 259 -24.91 -10.78 14.32
N THR A 260 -23.91 -10.00 14.76
CA THR A 260 -23.92 -9.37 16.10
C THR A 260 -24.38 -7.92 16.09
N ARG A 261 -24.58 -7.33 14.91
CA ARG A 261 -24.87 -5.90 14.73
C ARG A 261 -23.87 -5.00 15.46
N SER A 262 -22.59 -5.40 15.50
CA SER A 262 -21.54 -4.75 16.30
C SER A 262 -20.98 -3.46 15.68
N GLY A 263 -21.50 -3.04 14.53
CA GLY A 263 -21.09 -1.83 13.82
C GLY A 263 -21.72 -0.54 14.35
N GLY A 264 -21.79 -0.34 15.68
CA GLY A 264 -22.35 0.87 16.28
C GLY A 264 -21.30 1.93 16.65
N GLY A 265 -21.77 3.18 16.88
CA GLY A 265 -20.92 4.28 17.33
C GLY A 265 -19.83 4.69 16.32
N ALA A 266 -18.72 5.22 16.81
CA ALA A 266 -17.59 5.67 15.98
C ALA A 266 -16.98 4.53 15.13
N VAL A 267 -16.95 3.29 15.67
CA VAL A 267 -16.45 2.12 14.92
C VAL A 267 -17.35 1.82 13.72
N GLY A 268 -18.67 1.93 13.89
CA GLY A 268 -19.64 1.74 12.79
C GLY A 268 -19.53 2.84 11.73
N ALA A 269 -19.33 4.09 12.15
CA ALA A 269 -19.08 5.19 11.21
C ALA A 269 -17.79 4.96 10.42
N TYR A 270 -16.71 4.52 11.08
CA TYR A 270 -15.49 4.13 10.41
C TYR A 270 -15.73 2.98 9.42
N LEU A 271 -16.48 1.97 9.79
CA LEU A 271 -16.81 0.85 8.90
C LEU A 271 -17.54 1.33 7.62
N VAL A 272 -18.48 2.27 7.75
CA VAL A 272 -19.15 2.89 6.59
C VAL A 272 -18.14 3.60 5.68
N GLY A 273 -17.24 4.40 6.25
CA GLY A 273 -16.17 5.05 5.49
C GLY A 273 -15.22 4.06 4.82
N ALA A 274 -14.87 2.96 5.51
CA ALA A 274 -14.01 1.90 5.00
C ALA A 274 -14.64 1.12 3.82
N VAL A 275 -15.96 0.90 3.86
CA VAL A 275 -16.71 0.37 2.70
C VAL A 275 -16.64 1.37 1.54
N GLY A 276 -16.77 2.67 1.80
CA GLY A 276 -16.57 3.71 0.79
C GLY A 276 -15.18 3.63 0.14
N VAL A 277 -14.12 3.41 0.93
CA VAL A 277 -12.76 3.20 0.41
C VAL A 277 -12.70 1.98 -0.49
N LEU A 278 -13.28 0.84 -0.09
CA LEU A 278 -13.35 -0.36 -0.93
C LEU A 278 -14.04 -0.09 -2.29
N LEU A 279 -15.12 0.70 -2.30
CA LEU A 279 -15.82 1.04 -3.53
C LEU A 279 -14.99 1.88 -4.52
N LEU A 280 -13.97 2.62 -4.03
CA LEU A 280 -12.99 3.25 -4.90
C LEU A 280 -12.05 2.22 -5.57
N GLY A 281 -12.08 0.96 -5.14
CA GLY A 281 -11.31 -0.14 -5.73
C GLY A 281 -11.65 -0.46 -7.19
N GLY A 282 -12.75 0.09 -7.75
CA GLY A 282 -13.03 0.06 -9.19
C GLY A 282 -12.16 0.99 -10.02
N ARG A 283 -11.34 1.85 -9.40
CA ARG A 283 -10.41 2.72 -10.12
C ARG A 283 -9.21 1.92 -10.63
N GLU A 284 -8.75 2.22 -11.84
CA GLU A 284 -7.53 1.62 -12.38
C GLU A 284 -6.34 1.85 -11.43
N GLY A 285 -5.52 0.82 -11.25
CA GLY A 285 -4.41 0.82 -10.31
C GLY A 285 -4.78 0.50 -8.85
N ALA A 286 -6.07 0.33 -8.53
CA ALA A 286 -6.49 -0.13 -7.22
C ALA A 286 -6.14 -1.62 -7.01
N THR A 287 -5.70 -1.95 -5.81
CA THR A 287 -5.31 -3.33 -5.43
C THR A 287 -5.85 -3.66 -4.03
N VAL A 288 -5.33 -4.72 -3.42
CA VAL A 288 -5.75 -5.19 -2.08
C VAL A 288 -5.52 -4.17 -0.95
N ASN A 289 -4.76 -3.10 -1.17
CA ASN A 289 -4.61 -2.01 -0.19
C ASN A 289 -5.95 -1.31 0.14
N TYR A 290 -6.92 -1.35 -0.76
CA TYR A 290 -8.27 -0.83 -0.52
C TYR A 290 -9.07 -1.65 0.50
N PHE A 291 -8.55 -2.82 0.92
CA PHE A 291 -9.13 -3.64 1.99
C PHE A 291 -8.59 -3.28 3.38
N LEU A 292 -7.49 -2.53 3.48
CA LEU A 292 -6.83 -2.25 4.77
C LEU A 292 -7.79 -1.58 5.75
N ASP A 293 -8.45 -0.50 5.33
CA ASP A 293 -9.44 0.20 6.15
C ASP A 293 -10.58 -0.73 6.57
N LEU A 294 -11.14 -1.51 5.63
CA LEU A 294 -12.21 -2.45 5.92
C LEU A 294 -11.76 -3.52 6.91
N SER A 295 -10.57 -4.09 6.72
CA SER A 295 -10.02 -5.11 7.61
C SER A 295 -9.83 -4.60 9.04
N ALA A 296 -9.31 -3.40 9.20
CA ALA A 296 -9.10 -2.77 10.51
C ALA A 296 -10.44 -2.39 11.18
N ALA A 297 -11.39 -1.83 10.41
CA ALA A 297 -12.73 -1.50 10.94
C ALA A 297 -13.47 -2.75 11.42
N LEU A 298 -13.40 -3.85 10.69
CA LEU A 298 -13.99 -5.14 11.07
C LEU A 298 -13.29 -5.74 12.31
N ALA A 299 -11.95 -5.66 12.39
CA ALA A 299 -11.21 -6.12 13.56
C ALA A 299 -11.52 -5.29 14.80
N LEU A 300 -11.67 -3.96 14.69
CA LEU A 300 -12.12 -3.08 15.77
C LEU A 300 -13.56 -3.39 16.20
N ALA A 301 -14.46 -3.69 15.26
CA ALA A 301 -15.83 -4.10 15.57
C ALA A 301 -15.85 -5.43 16.33
N ALA A 302 -15.08 -6.43 15.89
CA ALA A 302 -14.91 -7.70 16.60
C ALA A 302 -14.31 -7.48 18.01
N ALA A 303 -13.27 -6.64 18.11
CA ALA A 303 -12.65 -6.27 19.39
C ALA A 303 -13.64 -5.56 20.33
N THR A 304 -14.57 -4.78 19.81
CA THR A 304 -15.62 -4.11 20.61
C THR A 304 -16.54 -5.11 21.32
N ILE A 305 -16.84 -6.24 20.67
CA ILE A 305 -17.70 -7.31 21.23
C ILE A 305 -16.90 -8.51 21.73
N ALA A 306 -15.59 -8.38 21.84
CA ALA A 306 -14.69 -9.47 22.26
C ALA A 306 -15.14 -10.18 23.56
N PRO A 307 -15.71 -9.51 24.62
CA PRO A 307 -16.25 -10.23 25.78
C PRO A 307 -17.38 -11.20 25.44
N ARG A 308 -18.21 -10.89 24.43
CA ARG A 308 -19.26 -11.81 23.96
C ARG A 308 -18.69 -12.94 23.13
N LEU A 309 -17.71 -12.65 22.26
CA LEU A 309 -17.02 -13.65 21.44
C LEU A 309 -16.24 -14.65 22.31
N ALA A 310 -15.67 -14.20 23.44
CA ALA A 310 -14.93 -15.02 24.39
C ALA A 310 -15.77 -16.14 25.01
N LEU A 311 -17.10 -16.03 24.99
CA LEU A 311 -18.02 -17.04 25.53
C LEU A 311 -18.34 -18.18 24.55
N GLY A 312 -17.92 -18.05 23.29
CA GLY A 312 -18.31 -19.00 22.23
C GLY A 312 -17.14 -19.62 21.48
N LEU A 313 -17.39 -20.78 20.88
CA LEU A 313 -16.45 -21.53 20.02
C LEU A 313 -16.48 -21.06 18.56
N ARG A 314 -17.59 -20.46 18.12
CA ARG A 314 -17.84 -20.19 16.70
C ARG A 314 -16.80 -19.26 16.06
N TYR A 315 -16.46 -18.18 16.74
CA TYR A 315 -15.52 -17.21 16.18
C TYR A 315 -14.09 -17.78 16.04
N PRO A 316 -13.45 -18.34 17.09
CA PRO A 316 -12.10 -18.86 16.93
C PRO A 316 -12.03 -20.04 15.96
N ALA A 317 -13.04 -20.93 15.93
CA ALA A 317 -13.08 -22.05 14.99
C ALA A 317 -13.24 -21.59 13.52
N ALA A 318 -14.16 -20.66 13.26
CA ALA A 318 -14.37 -20.10 11.93
C ALA A 318 -13.14 -19.30 11.46
N SER A 319 -12.51 -18.53 12.34
CA SER A 319 -11.30 -17.76 12.01
C SER A 319 -10.12 -18.67 11.71
N LEU A 320 -9.93 -19.78 12.44
CA LEU A 320 -8.93 -20.79 12.12
C LEU A 320 -9.18 -21.41 10.74
N ALA A 321 -10.44 -21.79 10.46
CA ALA A 321 -10.81 -22.33 9.15
C ALA A 321 -10.54 -21.34 8.03
N GLN A 322 -10.87 -20.06 8.23
CA GLN A 322 -10.59 -19.00 7.26
C GLN A 322 -9.10 -18.81 7.00
N VAL A 323 -8.25 -18.84 8.05
CA VAL A 323 -6.78 -18.77 7.91
C VAL A 323 -6.28 -19.93 7.08
N VAL A 324 -6.71 -21.17 7.39
CA VAL A 324 -6.30 -22.37 6.63
C VAL A 324 -6.74 -22.26 5.17
N ILE A 325 -8.01 -21.92 4.92
CA ILE A 325 -8.54 -21.74 3.57
C ILE A 325 -7.77 -20.63 2.83
N GLY A 326 -7.51 -19.50 3.47
CA GLY A 326 -6.74 -18.41 2.88
C GLY A 326 -5.31 -18.82 2.50
N VAL A 327 -4.62 -19.55 3.38
CA VAL A 327 -3.26 -20.05 3.09
C VAL A 327 -3.28 -21.10 1.98
N VAL A 328 -4.26 -22.00 1.95
CA VAL A 328 -4.34 -23.07 0.94
C VAL A 328 -4.78 -22.55 -0.42
N LEU A 329 -5.85 -21.73 -0.47
CA LEU A 329 -6.45 -21.30 -1.74
C LEU A 329 -5.72 -20.12 -2.38
N LEU A 330 -5.28 -19.15 -1.58
CA LEU A 330 -4.64 -17.95 -2.10
C LEU A 330 -3.12 -18.10 -2.17
N ASN A 331 -2.59 -19.16 -1.54
CA ASN A 331 -1.16 -19.40 -1.43
C ASN A 331 -0.36 -18.08 -1.32
N PRO A 332 -0.55 -17.30 -0.25
CA PRO A 332 0.14 -16.02 -0.09
C PRO A 332 1.66 -16.20 -0.03
N PHE A 333 2.12 -17.45 -0.05
CA PHE A 333 3.52 -17.87 -0.04
C PHE A 333 3.86 -18.69 -1.30
N PRO A 334 3.51 -18.27 -2.54
CA PRO A 334 3.58 -19.13 -3.73
C PRO A 334 4.97 -19.63 -4.07
N THR A 335 6.00 -19.09 -3.46
CA THR A 335 7.39 -19.41 -3.77
C THR A 335 8.23 -19.64 -2.53
N THR A 336 7.58 -19.91 -1.42
CA THR A 336 8.27 -20.15 -0.14
C THR A 336 8.60 -21.59 0.18
N PRO A 337 9.45 -22.27 -0.60
CA PRO A 337 10.37 -23.21 0.02
C PRO A 337 11.17 -22.52 1.12
N SER A 338 11.17 -21.26 1.13
CA SER A 338 12.07 -20.35 1.77
C SER A 338 11.61 -19.81 3.12
N LEU A 339 10.36 -19.88 3.56
CA LEU A 339 10.05 -19.70 4.99
C LEU A 339 10.79 -20.74 5.86
N LEU A 340 11.12 -21.89 5.27
CA LEU A 340 11.82 -22.99 5.91
C LEU A 340 13.25 -23.18 5.39
N SER A 341 13.66 -22.45 4.34
CA SER A 341 15.00 -22.53 3.78
C SER A 341 15.65 -21.15 3.73
N PRO A 342 16.64 -20.88 4.58
CA PRO A 342 17.40 -19.63 4.57
C PRO A 342 18.26 -19.44 3.33
N THR A 343 18.22 -20.34 2.36
CA THR A 343 19.05 -20.26 1.16
C THR A 343 18.50 -19.30 0.12
N GLY A 344 18.73 -18.01 0.33
CA GLY A 344 19.18 -17.09 -0.68
C GLY A 344 18.30 -16.71 -1.89
N LYS A 345 17.10 -17.25 -2.08
CA LYS A 345 16.23 -16.88 -3.21
C LYS A 345 15.29 -15.69 -2.91
N TRP A 346 15.50 -15.04 -1.79
CA TRP A 346 14.68 -13.92 -1.29
C TRP A 346 15.19 -12.55 -1.72
N VAL A 347 16.35 -12.52 -2.28
CA VAL A 347 17.05 -11.31 -2.68
C VAL A 347 17.03 -11.29 -4.20
N ALA A 348 16.90 -10.11 -4.79
CA ALA A 348 17.42 -9.92 -6.14
C ALA A 348 18.73 -10.70 -6.21
N GLU A 349 18.85 -11.63 -7.15
CA GLU A 349 20.09 -12.39 -7.25
C GLU A 349 21.26 -11.42 -7.14
N PRO A 350 22.27 -11.70 -6.32
CA PRO A 350 23.43 -10.81 -6.19
C PRO A 350 24.00 -10.41 -7.54
N SER A 351 23.91 -11.31 -8.53
CA SER A 351 24.22 -11.06 -9.93
C SER A 351 23.35 -10.00 -10.58
N PHE A 352 22.06 -9.89 -10.24
CA PHE A 352 21.19 -8.84 -10.79
C PHE A 352 21.41 -7.51 -10.10
N VAL A 353 21.63 -7.49 -8.79
CA VAL A 353 22.01 -6.25 -8.07
C VAL A 353 23.35 -5.73 -8.57
N ALA A 354 24.33 -6.62 -8.78
CA ALA A 354 25.60 -6.27 -9.40
C ALA A 354 25.40 -5.79 -10.84
N TYR A 355 24.56 -6.46 -11.61
CA TYR A 355 24.23 -6.07 -12.98
C TYR A 355 23.52 -4.71 -13.04
N VAL A 356 22.52 -4.45 -12.20
CA VAL A 356 21.90 -3.11 -12.09
C VAL A 356 22.95 -2.08 -11.67
N ARG A 357 23.82 -2.39 -10.73
CA ARG A 357 24.92 -1.53 -10.32
C ARG A 357 25.94 -1.30 -11.44
N ASP A 358 26.28 -2.32 -12.23
CA ASP A 358 27.25 -2.26 -13.32
C ASP A 358 26.66 -1.65 -14.59
N LEU A 359 25.36 -1.79 -14.83
CA LEU A 359 24.60 -0.98 -15.80
C LEU A 359 24.50 0.49 -15.40
N VAL A 360 24.96 0.80 -14.19
CA VAL A 360 24.87 2.11 -13.56
C VAL A 360 25.61 3.23 -14.29
N SER A 361 26.55 2.93 -15.15
CA SER A 361 27.15 3.93 -16.02
C SER A 361 26.25 4.35 -17.19
N GLY A 362 25.14 3.62 -17.42
CA GLY A 362 24.23 3.84 -18.53
C GLY A 362 22.87 4.40 -18.11
N THR A 363 22.09 4.79 -19.09
CA THR A 363 20.71 5.25 -18.94
C THR A 363 19.75 4.05 -19.01
N ILE A 364 19.00 3.78 -17.95
CA ILE A 364 18.10 2.61 -17.86
C ILE A 364 16.65 3.06 -17.77
N LEU A 365 15.79 2.51 -18.61
CA LEU A 365 14.35 2.51 -18.40
C LEU A 365 13.96 1.22 -17.67
N ILE A 366 13.37 1.33 -16.50
CA ILE A 366 12.98 0.17 -15.70
C ILE A 366 11.50 0.26 -15.31
N GLU A 367 10.79 -0.87 -15.38
CA GLU A 367 9.37 -0.94 -15.02
C GLU A 367 9.14 -0.62 -13.53
N ASP A 368 9.92 -1.23 -12.64
CA ASP A 368 9.88 -0.90 -11.21
C ASP A 368 11.10 -0.06 -10.81
N SER A 369 10.91 1.24 -10.74
CA SER A 369 11.93 2.23 -10.41
C SER A 369 12.61 2.02 -9.05
N GLY A 370 11.97 1.27 -8.14
CA GLY A 370 12.51 0.99 -6.81
C GLY A 370 13.86 0.28 -6.82
N LEU A 371 14.18 -0.47 -7.87
CA LEU A 371 15.50 -1.08 -8.03
C LEU A 371 16.60 -0.02 -8.25
N LEU A 372 16.32 1.03 -9.01
CA LEU A 372 17.27 2.13 -9.21
C LEU A 372 17.42 2.95 -7.93
N VAL A 373 16.29 3.38 -7.34
CA VAL A 373 16.29 4.19 -6.11
C VAL A 373 17.01 3.47 -4.97
N ALA A 374 16.78 2.16 -4.80
CA ALA A 374 17.47 1.33 -3.80
C ALA A 374 18.99 1.28 -3.97
N ASN A 375 19.49 1.58 -5.17
CA ASN A 375 20.90 1.62 -5.51
C ASN A 375 21.43 3.05 -5.70
N GLY A 376 20.69 4.06 -5.19
CA GLY A 376 21.10 5.46 -5.19
C GLY A 376 21.01 6.14 -6.55
N ARG A 377 20.25 5.55 -7.49
CA ARG A 377 20.07 6.11 -8.84
C ARG A 377 18.71 6.73 -9.03
N GLU A 378 18.68 7.82 -9.76
CA GLU A 378 17.46 8.47 -10.17
C GLU A 378 16.82 7.75 -11.36
N PRO A 379 15.51 7.42 -11.29
CA PRO A 379 14.81 6.80 -12.40
C PRO A 379 14.46 7.85 -13.48
N ILE A 380 14.55 7.46 -14.75
CA ILE A 380 14.11 8.30 -15.88
C ILE A 380 12.57 8.40 -15.92
N VAL A 381 11.90 7.32 -15.55
CA VAL A 381 10.46 7.25 -15.31
C VAL A 381 10.27 6.56 -13.97
N ASP A 382 9.69 7.22 -13.01
CA ASP A 382 9.53 6.66 -11.66
C ASP A 382 8.25 5.81 -11.50
N ASP A 383 7.21 6.07 -12.29
CA ASP A 383 5.98 5.28 -12.32
C ASP A 383 5.50 5.05 -13.76
N LEU A 384 5.91 3.91 -14.34
CA LEU A 384 5.55 3.54 -15.70
C LEU A 384 4.04 3.27 -15.86
N PHE A 385 3.36 2.81 -14.78
CA PHE A 385 1.91 2.64 -14.80
C PHE A 385 1.20 3.99 -14.98
N LEU A 386 1.53 4.99 -14.16
CA LEU A 386 0.92 6.32 -14.27
C LEU A 386 1.26 6.97 -15.61
N TRP A 387 2.50 6.83 -16.09
CA TRP A 387 2.88 7.29 -17.42
C TRP A 387 1.98 6.66 -18.50
N SER A 388 1.86 5.34 -18.52
CA SER A 388 1.07 4.60 -19.52
C SER A 388 -0.41 4.96 -19.48
N ARG A 389 -0.98 5.14 -18.29
CA ARG A 389 -2.41 5.49 -18.13
C ARG A 389 -2.70 6.93 -18.56
N ASN A 390 -1.82 7.87 -18.24
CA ASN A 390 -1.96 9.25 -18.70
C ASN A 390 -1.78 9.35 -20.20
N TYR A 391 -0.84 8.61 -20.79
CA TYR A 391 -0.66 8.53 -22.24
C TYR A 391 -1.93 7.95 -22.91
N ALA A 392 -2.44 6.83 -22.43
CA ALA A 392 -3.66 6.18 -22.97
C ALA A 392 -4.93 7.06 -22.84
N SER A 393 -4.96 8.01 -21.90
CA SER A 393 -6.12 8.89 -21.74
C SER A 393 -6.27 9.95 -22.84
N GLY A 394 -5.31 10.02 -23.78
CA GLY A 394 -5.30 11.03 -24.86
C GLY A 394 -5.10 12.46 -24.36
N LYS A 395 -4.74 12.67 -23.08
CA LYS A 395 -4.36 13.99 -22.57
C LYS A 395 -3.11 14.43 -23.33
N SER A 396 -3.05 15.71 -23.73
CA SER A 396 -1.83 16.30 -24.28
C SER A 396 -0.75 16.27 -23.20
N PHE A 397 0.18 15.33 -23.36
CA PHE A 397 1.11 14.92 -22.34
C PHE A 397 2.52 14.85 -23.00
N ARG A 398 3.27 15.91 -22.78
CA ARG A 398 4.59 16.09 -23.39
C ARG A 398 5.56 14.96 -23.03
N GLU A 399 5.53 14.52 -21.79
CA GLU A 399 6.35 13.46 -21.22
C GLU A 399 6.05 12.11 -21.89
N GLY A 400 4.81 11.92 -22.38
CA GLY A 400 4.43 10.73 -23.13
C GLY A 400 5.18 10.61 -24.44
N GLN A 401 5.20 11.68 -25.23
CA GLN A 401 5.93 11.69 -26.49
C GLN A 401 7.46 11.63 -26.29
N GLN A 402 7.97 12.34 -25.26
CA GLN A 402 9.41 12.34 -24.96
C GLN A 402 9.95 10.94 -24.65
N LEU A 403 9.18 10.10 -23.93
CA LEU A 403 9.60 8.73 -23.64
C LEU A 403 9.65 7.87 -24.91
N LEU A 404 8.61 7.95 -25.74
CA LEU A 404 8.59 7.22 -27.03
C LEU A 404 9.74 7.62 -27.94
N ASP A 405 10.03 8.90 -28.04
CA ASP A 405 11.13 9.42 -28.86
C ASP A 405 12.48 8.97 -28.29
N ALA A 406 12.64 8.94 -26.97
CA ALA A 406 13.85 8.43 -26.32
C ALA A 406 14.07 6.93 -26.61
N VAL A 407 13.01 6.10 -26.58
CA VAL A 407 13.08 4.68 -26.93
C VAL A 407 13.43 4.51 -28.40
N ARG A 408 12.75 5.21 -29.31
CA ARG A 408 13.02 5.15 -30.78
C ARG A 408 14.41 5.60 -31.10
N ALA A 409 14.93 6.59 -30.40
CA ALA A 409 16.32 7.10 -30.58
C ALA A 409 17.36 6.23 -29.85
N ARG A 410 17.00 5.09 -29.26
CA ARG A 410 17.88 4.17 -28.49
C ARG A 410 18.67 4.88 -27.39
N ARG A 411 18.04 5.80 -26.68
CA ARG A 411 18.70 6.55 -25.59
C ARG A 411 18.95 5.71 -24.32
N PHE A 412 18.39 4.51 -24.24
CA PHE A 412 18.57 3.63 -23.10
C PHE A 412 19.57 2.53 -23.41
N ASP A 413 20.53 2.34 -22.51
CA ASP A 413 21.50 1.23 -22.61
C ASP A 413 20.82 -0.11 -22.27
N ALA A 414 19.75 -0.06 -21.46
CA ALA A 414 18.89 -1.20 -21.22
C ALA A 414 17.46 -0.76 -20.89
N ILE A 415 16.51 -1.65 -21.21
CA ILE A 415 15.12 -1.55 -20.78
C ILE A 415 14.79 -2.81 -19.98
N VAL A 416 14.30 -2.64 -18.73
CA VAL A 416 14.03 -3.74 -17.82
C VAL A 416 12.53 -3.84 -17.58
N SER A 417 11.93 -4.97 -17.93
CA SER A 417 10.52 -5.26 -17.78
C SER A 417 10.29 -6.43 -16.81
N GLU A 418 9.18 -6.42 -16.10
CA GLU A 418 8.71 -7.56 -15.27
C GLU A 418 7.91 -8.59 -16.08
N VAL A 419 7.66 -8.30 -17.36
CA VAL A 419 6.97 -9.18 -18.30
C VAL A 419 7.78 -9.33 -19.58
N GLU A 420 7.67 -10.48 -20.25
CA GLU A 420 8.27 -10.69 -21.57
C GLU A 420 7.44 -9.93 -22.61
N LEU A 421 8.00 -8.83 -23.13
CA LEU A 421 7.26 -7.88 -23.99
C LEU A 421 6.79 -8.52 -25.31
N GLU A 422 7.51 -9.53 -25.82
CA GLU A 422 7.11 -10.29 -27.01
C GLU A 422 5.82 -11.09 -26.80
N ARG A 423 5.49 -11.41 -25.55
CA ARG A 423 4.34 -12.22 -25.18
C ARG A 423 3.24 -11.41 -24.50
N ILE A 424 3.47 -10.12 -24.31
CA ILE A 424 2.48 -9.30 -23.66
C ILE A 424 1.26 -9.15 -24.59
N ASP A 425 0.12 -9.64 -24.11
CA ASP A 425 -1.13 -9.31 -24.74
C ASP A 425 -1.62 -7.97 -24.18
N VAL A 426 -1.59 -6.94 -25.01
CA VAL A 426 -1.90 -5.54 -24.63
C VAL A 426 -3.40 -5.35 -24.38
N GLY A 427 -3.98 -6.20 -23.58
CA GLY A 427 -5.38 -6.18 -23.15
C GLY A 427 -5.57 -5.75 -21.69
N PRO A 428 -6.75 -5.92 -21.10
CA PRO A 428 -7.08 -5.44 -19.77
C PRO A 428 -6.49 -6.31 -18.65
N GLY A 429 -5.22 -6.15 -18.31
CA GLY A 429 -4.57 -6.74 -17.13
C GLY A 429 -3.73 -5.69 -16.42
N TYR A 430 -3.36 -5.92 -15.16
CA TYR A 430 -2.59 -4.95 -14.40
C TYR A 430 -1.20 -4.72 -15.00
N GLU A 431 -0.51 -5.77 -15.40
CA GLU A 431 0.79 -5.71 -16.06
C GLU A 431 0.70 -4.99 -17.39
N ARG A 432 -0.39 -5.21 -18.13
CA ARG A 432 -0.67 -4.57 -19.42
C ARG A 432 -0.96 -3.08 -19.27
N GLN A 433 -1.48 -2.65 -18.11
CA GLN A 433 -1.67 -1.23 -17.80
C GLN A 433 -0.34 -0.51 -17.54
N ARG A 434 0.71 -1.22 -17.09
CA ARG A 434 2.06 -0.65 -16.92
C ARG A 434 2.75 -0.40 -18.26
N TRP A 435 2.43 -1.18 -19.29
CA TRP A 435 3.01 -1.07 -20.63
C TRP A 435 1.95 -0.67 -21.65
N HIS A 436 2.07 0.53 -22.20
CA HIS A 436 1.22 0.94 -23.31
C HIS A 436 1.66 0.27 -24.60
N ALA A 437 0.71 -0.07 -25.49
CA ALA A 437 0.98 -0.76 -26.76
C ALA A 437 2.05 -0.06 -27.63
N ASP A 438 1.97 1.27 -27.74
CA ASP A 438 2.95 2.04 -28.52
C ASP A 438 4.34 1.97 -27.93
N LEU A 439 4.45 1.92 -26.59
CA LEU A 439 5.75 1.77 -25.92
C LEU A 439 6.32 0.38 -26.16
N VAL A 440 5.50 -0.66 -26.02
CA VAL A 440 5.91 -2.05 -26.33
C VAL A 440 6.40 -2.16 -27.78
N ALA A 441 5.63 -1.62 -28.73
CA ALA A 441 6.01 -1.64 -30.16
C ALA A 441 7.35 -0.92 -30.39
N ALA A 442 7.54 0.27 -29.79
CA ALA A 442 8.80 1.02 -29.92
C ALA A 442 9.98 0.27 -29.31
N VAL A 443 9.79 -0.41 -28.16
CA VAL A 443 10.84 -1.23 -27.54
C VAL A 443 11.18 -2.40 -28.45
N LEU A 444 10.21 -3.19 -28.91
CA LEU A 444 10.45 -4.37 -29.75
C LEU A 444 11.04 -4.03 -31.11
N GLU A 445 10.80 -2.83 -31.63
CA GLU A 445 11.43 -2.36 -32.87
C GLU A 445 12.92 -2.04 -32.69
N ARG A 446 13.32 -1.47 -31.56
CA ARG A 446 14.64 -0.89 -31.32
C ARG A 446 15.52 -1.69 -30.36
N TYR A 447 14.94 -2.58 -29.59
CA TYR A 447 15.61 -3.39 -28.57
C TYR A 447 15.28 -4.87 -28.79
N HIS A 448 16.07 -5.74 -28.18
CA HIS A 448 15.82 -7.18 -28.17
C HIS A 448 16.20 -7.79 -26.83
N LEU A 449 15.59 -8.92 -26.48
CA LEU A 449 15.93 -9.72 -25.32
C LEU A 449 17.01 -10.75 -25.69
N PRO A 450 18.27 -10.59 -25.27
CA PRO A 450 19.29 -11.59 -25.53
C PRO A 450 19.05 -12.86 -24.69
N PRO A 451 19.46 -14.04 -25.15
CA PRO A 451 19.42 -15.26 -24.34
C PRO A 451 20.15 -15.08 -23.01
N GLY A 452 19.57 -15.58 -21.91
CA GLY A 452 20.16 -15.53 -20.58
C GLY A 452 20.03 -14.16 -19.85
N ARG A 453 19.34 -13.19 -20.40
CA ARG A 453 19.07 -11.88 -19.77
C ARG A 453 17.73 -11.84 -19.03
N THR A 454 17.44 -12.92 -18.31
CA THR A 454 16.27 -13.03 -17.45
C THR A 454 16.72 -13.31 -16.01
N TYR A 455 16.21 -12.56 -15.05
CA TYR A 455 16.61 -12.62 -13.65
C TYR A 455 15.40 -12.78 -12.74
N GLY A 456 15.57 -13.47 -11.62
CA GLY A 456 14.54 -13.62 -10.59
C GLY A 456 14.63 -12.52 -9.54
N LEU A 457 13.49 -11.96 -9.14
CA LEU A 457 13.34 -11.08 -7.99
C LEU A 457 12.21 -11.61 -7.10
N CYS A 458 12.55 -12.08 -5.90
CA CYS A 458 11.62 -12.68 -4.97
C CYS A 458 11.55 -11.88 -3.65
N PRO A 459 10.73 -10.83 -3.57
CA PRO A 459 10.54 -10.10 -2.32
C PRO A 459 9.64 -10.87 -1.35
N ALA A 460 9.77 -10.56 -0.04
CA ALA A 460 9.02 -11.21 1.01
C ALA A 460 7.49 -11.12 0.81
N PHE A 461 6.78 -12.23 0.98
CA PHE A 461 5.31 -12.35 0.89
C PHE A 461 4.65 -11.88 -0.42
N VAL A 462 5.45 -11.66 -1.45
CA VAL A 462 4.96 -11.30 -2.78
C VAL A 462 5.45 -12.35 -3.76
N PRO A 463 4.71 -12.70 -4.80
CA PRO A 463 5.17 -13.63 -5.83
C PRO A 463 6.52 -13.21 -6.38
N CYS A 464 7.38 -14.18 -6.64
CA CYS A 464 8.63 -13.91 -7.36
C CYS A 464 8.32 -13.27 -8.71
N ARG A 465 9.07 -12.23 -9.06
CA ARG A 465 8.99 -11.54 -10.33
C ARG A 465 10.14 -11.99 -11.22
N GLN A 466 9.92 -12.05 -12.51
CA GLN A 466 10.96 -12.20 -13.49
C GLN A 466 11.31 -10.82 -14.05
N LEU A 467 12.57 -10.57 -14.31
CA LEU A 467 13.06 -9.33 -14.88
C LEU A 467 13.72 -9.66 -16.23
N PHE A 468 13.20 -9.09 -17.28
CA PHE A 468 13.65 -9.26 -18.66
C PHE A 468 14.43 -8.02 -19.08
N VAL A 469 15.68 -8.19 -19.51
CA VAL A 469 16.58 -7.07 -19.82
C VAL A 469 16.81 -6.98 -21.31
N TYR A 470 16.20 -5.98 -21.92
CA TYR A 470 16.30 -5.66 -23.33
C TYR A 470 17.48 -4.72 -23.56
N ILE A 471 18.27 -4.99 -24.59
CA ILE A 471 19.39 -4.12 -25.01
C ILE A 471 19.16 -3.61 -26.46
N PRO A 472 19.78 -2.50 -26.85
CA PRO A 472 19.65 -1.97 -28.22
C PRO A 472 20.04 -3.01 -29.30
N ARG A 473 19.31 -3.00 -30.42
CA ARG A 473 19.60 -3.80 -31.59
C ARG A 473 20.79 -3.21 -32.38
#